data_5c94e66c383b6cb92cab770953834a32
#
_entry.id   5c94e66c383b6cb92cab770953834a32
#
_cell.length_a   1.000
_cell.length_b   1.000
_cell.length_c   1.000
_cell.angle_alpha   90.00
_cell.angle_beta   90.00
_cell.angle_gamma   90.00
#
_symmetry.space_group_name_H-M   'P 1'
#
loop_
_entity.id
_entity.type
_entity.pdbx_description
1 polymer ?
#
loop_
_entity_poly.entity_id
_entity_poly.type
_entity_poly.pdbx_seq_one_letter_code
_entity_poly.pdbx_strand_id
1 'polypeptide(L)'
;MRLDLVLKFLCLAKSRSAAKVLCDHGDVSINGAVARAASTVHSGDVIAIRAPERALTVEVIDVPGKQTSKAEAPRHYRVVT
;
A
#
# COMPACT_ATOMS: atom_id res chain seq x y z
N MET A 1 1.85 -10.26 3.73
CA MET A 1 3.06 -9.42 3.46
C MET A 1 2.94 -8.12 4.24
N ARG A 2 4.06 -7.56 4.68
CA ARG A 2 4.07 -6.28 5.40
C ARG A 2 3.56 -5.15 4.53
N LEU A 3 2.87 -4.20 5.16
CA LEU A 3 2.31 -3.04 4.47
C LEU A 3 3.37 -2.21 3.75
N ASP A 4 4.52 -1.97 4.37
CA ASP A 4 5.59 -1.19 3.76
C ASP A 4 6.11 -1.84 2.47
N LEU A 5 6.22 -3.17 2.44
CA LEU A 5 6.62 -3.89 1.23
C LEU A 5 5.52 -3.86 0.16
N VAL A 6 4.27 -4.01 0.57
CA VAL A 6 3.14 -3.93 -0.37
C VAL A 6 3.12 -2.58 -1.06
N LEU A 7 3.25 -1.50 -0.31
CA LEU A 7 3.27 -0.15 -0.89
C LEU A 7 4.41 0.03 -1.87
N LYS A 8 5.59 -0.52 -1.57
CA LYS A 8 6.73 -0.48 -2.49
C LYS A 8 6.45 -1.28 -3.76
N PHE A 9 6.02 -2.53 -3.62
CA PHE A 9 5.82 -3.40 -4.77
C PHE A 9 4.65 -2.99 -5.65
N LEU A 10 3.64 -2.34 -5.08
CA LEU A 10 2.55 -1.75 -5.86
C LEU A 10 2.93 -0.40 -6.48
N CYS A 11 4.15 0.06 -6.26
CA CYS A 11 4.64 1.36 -6.73
C CYS A 11 3.83 2.53 -6.18
N LEU A 12 3.18 2.35 -5.04
CA LEU A 12 2.45 3.41 -4.34
C LEU A 12 3.38 4.23 -3.46
N ALA A 13 4.56 3.72 -3.16
CA ALA A 13 5.65 4.44 -2.51
C ALA A 13 6.94 4.20 -3.29
N LYS A 14 7.84 5.17 -3.29
CA LYS A 14 9.11 5.08 -4.03
C LYS A 14 10.03 4.00 -3.50
N SER A 15 9.97 3.76 -2.20
CA SER A 15 10.83 2.80 -1.52
C SER A 15 10.14 2.29 -0.27
N ARG A 16 10.69 1.23 0.31
CA ARG A 16 10.22 0.72 1.59
C ARG A 16 10.36 1.77 2.69
N SER A 17 11.44 2.54 2.68
CA SER A 17 11.68 3.61 3.65
C SER A 17 10.62 4.71 3.53
N ALA A 18 10.27 5.12 2.30
CA ALA A 18 9.21 6.09 2.07
C ALA A 18 7.86 5.57 2.56
N ALA A 19 7.57 4.29 2.32
CA ALA A 19 6.35 3.65 2.81
C ALA A 19 6.29 3.66 4.34
N LYS A 20 7.41 3.38 4.99
CA LYS A 20 7.50 3.40 6.45
C LYS A 20 7.22 4.80 7.00
N VAL A 21 7.75 5.84 6.37
CA VAL A 21 7.50 7.23 6.78
C VAL A 21 5.99 7.53 6.73
N LEU A 22 5.31 7.15 5.66
CA LEU A 22 3.86 7.34 5.54
C LEU A 22 3.12 6.63 6.69
N CYS A 23 3.50 5.40 6.99
CA CYS A 23 2.87 4.65 8.07
C CYS A 23 3.16 5.26 9.44
N ASP A 24 4.39 5.71 9.68
CA ASP A 24 4.80 6.31 10.95
C ASP A 24 4.07 7.63 11.20
N HIS A 25 3.68 8.34 10.14
CA HIS A 25 2.88 9.57 10.24
C HIS A 25 1.38 9.30 10.43
N GLY A 26 0.95 8.04 10.39
CA GLY A 26 -0.47 7.70 10.48
C GLY A 26 -1.25 7.97 9.22
N ASP A 27 -0.58 8.11 8.08
CA ASP A 27 -1.18 8.46 6.80
C ASP A 27 -1.72 7.26 6.02
N VAL A 28 -1.53 6.05 6.53
CA VAL A 28 -1.97 4.82 5.85
C VAL A 28 -2.89 4.03 6.76
N SER A 29 -4.01 3.59 6.20
CA SER A 29 -4.95 2.72 6.90
C SER A 29 -5.23 1.46 6.09
N ILE A 30 -5.63 0.39 6.79
CA ILE A 30 -6.11 -0.84 6.18
C ILE A 30 -7.53 -1.05 6.69
N ASN A 31 -8.48 -1.17 5.77
CA ASN A 31 -9.89 -1.39 6.10
C ASN A 31 -10.43 -0.36 7.11
N GLY A 32 -9.99 0.89 6.98
CA GLY A 32 -10.46 1.99 7.81
C GLY A 32 -9.71 2.20 9.12
N ALA A 33 -8.75 1.34 9.46
CA ALA A 33 -7.97 1.47 10.68
C ALA A 33 -6.52 1.87 10.36
N VAL A 34 -6.01 2.87 11.06
CA VAL A 34 -4.60 3.29 10.89
C VAL A 34 -3.69 2.08 11.10
N ALA A 35 -2.79 1.86 10.15
CA ALA A 35 -1.92 0.70 10.15
C ALA A 35 -0.46 1.10 10.33
N ARG A 36 0.35 0.11 10.73
CA ARG A 36 1.80 0.28 10.88
C ARG A 36 2.53 -0.33 9.70
N ALA A 37 3.79 0.04 9.51
CA ALA A 37 4.62 -0.51 8.44
C ALA A 37 4.69 -2.05 8.48
N ALA A 38 4.68 -2.63 9.67
CA ALA A 38 4.75 -4.08 9.86
C ALA A 38 3.38 -4.77 9.81
N SER A 39 2.28 -4.03 9.65
CA SER A 39 0.94 -4.62 9.54
C SER A 39 0.87 -5.55 8.34
N THR A 40 0.17 -6.67 8.50
CA THR A 40 0.01 -7.67 7.43
C THR A 40 -1.12 -7.27 6.49
N VAL A 41 -0.86 -7.36 5.19
CA VAL A 41 -1.84 -7.11 4.14
C VAL A 41 -2.23 -8.43 3.48
N HIS A 42 -3.52 -8.61 3.25
CA HIS A 42 -4.09 -9.78 2.58
C HIS A 42 -4.87 -9.35 1.33
N SER A 43 -5.12 -10.27 0.43
CA SER A 43 -6.01 -10.04 -0.72
C SER A 43 -7.37 -9.58 -0.22
N GLY A 44 -7.95 -8.59 -0.88
CA GLY A 44 -9.23 -8.01 -0.50
C GLY A 44 -9.12 -6.84 0.47
N ASP A 45 -7.97 -6.61 1.07
CA ASP A 45 -7.79 -5.47 1.98
C ASP A 45 -7.87 -4.15 1.20
N VAL A 46 -8.46 -3.14 1.83
CA VAL A 46 -8.56 -1.79 1.27
C VAL A 46 -7.55 -0.91 1.98
N ILE A 47 -6.58 -0.39 1.23
CA ILE A 47 -5.52 0.48 1.73
C ILE A 47 -5.86 1.91 1.34
N ALA A 48 -5.90 2.82 2.32
CA ALA A 48 -6.06 4.24 2.08
C ALA A 48 -4.78 4.98 2.47
N ILE A 49 -4.29 5.84 1.56
CA ILE A 49 -3.16 6.72 1.79
C ILE A 49 -3.72 8.14 1.86
N ARG A 50 -3.44 8.86 2.95
CA ARG A 50 -3.92 10.22 3.18
C ARG A 50 -2.77 11.15 3.49
N ALA A 51 -1.81 11.23 2.59
CA ALA A 51 -0.71 12.19 2.72
C ALA A 51 -1.16 13.58 2.26
N PRO A 52 -0.52 14.66 2.73
CA PRO A 52 -0.89 16.03 2.34
C PRO A 52 -0.90 16.25 0.84
N GLU A 53 0.00 15.60 0.11
CA GLU A 53 0.16 15.75 -1.34
C GLU A 53 -0.64 14.74 -2.14
N ARG A 54 -1.31 13.79 -1.45
CA ARG A 54 -1.84 12.62 -2.14
C ARG A 54 -2.88 11.92 -1.30
N ALA A 55 -4.04 11.70 -1.86
CA ALA A 55 -5.09 10.88 -1.27
C ALA A 55 -5.45 9.79 -2.28
N LEU A 56 -5.32 8.53 -1.86
CA LEU A 56 -5.58 7.39 -2.74
C LEU A 56 -6.11 6.23 -1.91
N THR A 57 -7.19 5.60 -2.39
CA THR A 57 -7.72 4.38 -1.79
C THR A 57 -7.71 3.27 -2.83
N VAL A 58 -7.12 2.14 -2.49
CA VAL A 58 -7.02 1.00 -3.40
C VAL A 58 -7.47 -0.28 -2.71
N GLU A 59 -8.07 -1.17 -3.47
CA GLU A 59 -8.35 -2.54 -3.02
C GLU A 59 -7.24 -3.44 -3.55
N VAL A 60 -6.64 -4.23 -2.67
CA VAL A 60 -5.59 -5.19 -3.05
C VAL A 60 -6.27 -6.42 -3.65
N ILE A 61 -6.08 -6.65 -4.94
CA ILE A 61 -6.63 -7.83 -5.63
C ILE A 61 -5.78 -9.04 -5.27
N ASP A 62 -4.47 -8.94 -5.51
CA ASP A 62 -3.49 -9.96 -5.17
C ASP A 62 -2.32 -9.32 -4.46
N VAL A 63 -1.83 -9.96 -3.40
CA VAL A 63 -0.63 -9.48 -2.72
C VAL A 63 0.56 -9.58 -3.68
N PRO A 64 1.29 -8.47 -3.92
CA PRO A 64 2.44 -8.49 -4.82
C PRO A 64 3.60 -9.26 -4.21
N GLY A 65 4.57 -9.63 -5.05
CA GLY A 65 5.79 -10.29 -4.62
C GLY A 65 7.02 -9.57 -5.15
N LYS A 66 8.20 -10.09 -4.79
CA LYS A 66 9.48 -9.51 -5.24
C LYS A 66 9.64 -9.47 -6.76
N GLN A 67 8.91 -10.32 -7.48
CA GLN A 67 8.98 -10.40 -8.93
C GLN A 67 7.98 -9.49 -9.62
N THR A 68 7.15 -8.77 -8.87
CA THR A 68 6.19 -7.85 -9.44
C THR A 68 6.92 -6.67 -10.08
N SER A 69 6.80 -6.52 -11.40
CA SER A 69 7.38 -5.40 -12.13
C SER A 69 6.48 -4.17 -12.04
N LYS A 70 7.03 -3.00 -12.42
CA LYS A 70 6.23 -1.78 -12.48
C LYS A 70 5.04 -1.91 -13.44
N ALA A 71 5.24 -2.66 -14.53
CA ALA A 71 4.18 -2.88 -15.52
C ALA A 71 3.06 -3.78 -14.97
N GLU A 72 3.39 -4.69 -14.06
CA GLU A 72 2.43 -5.62 -13.46
C GLU A 72 1.77 -5.06 -12.21
N ALA A 73 2.40 -4.10 -11.53
CA ALA A 73 1.90 -3.56 -10.26
C ALA A 73 0.43 -3.14 -10.33
N PRO A 74 -0.05 -2.41 -11.38
CA PRO A 74 -1.45 -2.02 -11.45
C PRO A 74 -2.45 -3.16 -11.53
N ARG A 75 -2.00 -4.36 -11.87
CA ARG A 75 -2.87 -5.55 -11.92
C ARG A 75 -3.15 -6.14 -10.55
N HIS A 76 -2.36 -5.76 -9.54
CA HIS A 76 -2.47 -6.29 -8.19
C HIS A 76 -3.43 -5.46 -7.32
N TYR A 77 -3.88 -4.32 -7.81
CA TYR A 77 -4.81 -3.49 -7.06
C TYR A 77 -5.80 -2.79 -7.97
N ARG A 78 -6.88 -2.30 -7.37
CA ARG A 78 -7.91 -1.52 -8.04
C ARG A 78 -8.10 -0.21 -7.28
N VAL A 79 -8.07 0.91 -7.99
CA VAL A 79 -8.35 2.22 -7.38
C VAL A 79 -9.83 2.29 -7.04
N VAL A 80 -10.14 2.64 -5.80
CA VAL A 80 -11.51 2.73 -5.30
C VAL A 80 -11.98 4.18 -5.27
N THR A 81 -11.07 5.10 -4.98
CA THR A 81 -11.33 6.55 -5.04
C THR A 81 -10.07 7.30 -5.36
#